data_1f8ac224bcea663ef940be1800a53a66
#
_entry.id   1f8ac224bcea663ef940be1800a53a66
#
_cell.length_a   1.000
_cell.length_b   1.000
_cell.length_c   1.000
_cell.angle_alpha   90.00
_cell.angle_beta   90.00
_cell.angle_gamma   90.00
#
_symmetry.space_group_name_H-M   'P 1'
#
loop_
_entity.id
_entity.type
_entity.pdbx_description
1 polymer ?
#
loop_
_entity_poly.entity_id
_entity_poly.type
_entity_poly.pdbx_seq_one_letter_code
_entity_poly.pdbx_strand_id
1 'polypeptide(L)'
;MGIRDLLVSGPLGFGTAPLGNMFRDIPDQEAEATVDAAWEHGTRFFDTAPMYGAGLAEIRLGKYLAQHDRDDHVLSTKVGRLILDEIDTDERDSEMFKFGRANRVVYDYTEKGALKSNPICRRVSWK
;
A
#
# COMPACT_ATOMS: atom_id res chain seq x y z
N MET A 1 4.56 -17.34 18.10
CA MET A 1 3.61 -16.97 17.03
C MET A 1 4.18 -17.44 15.72
N GLY A 2 3.54 -18.42 15.08
CA GLY A 2 3.94 -18.89 13.77
C GLY A 2 3.30 -18.06 12.66
N ILE A 3 3.80 -18.22 11.41
CA ILE A 3 3.23 -17.51 10.25
C ILE A 3 1.74 -17.81 10.05
N ARG A 4 1.28 -18.99 10.50
CA ARG A 4 -0.13 -19.37 10.46
C ARG A 4 -1.01 -18.55 11.40
N ASP A 5 -0.44 -18.13 12.54
CA ASP A 5 -1.15 -17.31 13.53
C ASP A 5 -1.27 -15.87 13.05
N LEU A 6 -0.38 -15.45 12.12
CA LEU A 6 -0.43 -14.15 11.46
C LEU A 6 -1.44 -14.13 10.30
N LEU A 7 -1.78 -15.28 9.74
CA LEU A 7 -2.79 -15.44 8.71
C LEU A 7 -4.17 -15.70 9.35
N VAL A 8 -4.60 -14.78 10.15
CA VAL A 8 -5.67 -14.92 11.17
C VAL A 8 -7.05 -15.27 10.59
N SER A 9 -7.26 -15.13 9.30
CA SER A 9 -8.62 -15.37 8.79
C SER A 9 -8.63 -15.76 7.32
N GLY A 10 -8.67 -17.06 7.10
CA GLY A 10 -8.90 -17.63 5.79
C GLY A 10 -7.66 -17.67 4.87
N PRO A 11 -7.76 -18.40 3.77
CA PRO A 11 -6.64 -18.70 2.88
C PRO A 11 -6.30 -17.56 1.90
N LEU A 12 -7.06 -16.44 1.90
CA LEU A 12 -6.92 -15.38 0.91
C LEU A 12 -6.37 -14.09 1.53
N GLY A 13 -5.35 -13.54 0.88
CA GLY A 13 -4.87 -12.18 1.10
C GLY A 13 -5.33 -11.25 -0.03
N PHE A 14 -5.36 -9.96 0.26
CA PHE A 14 -5.71 -8.91 -0.69
C PHE A 14 -4.44 -8.17 -1.15
N GLY A 15 -4.12 -8.27 -2.44
CA GLY A 15 -3.03 -7.51 -3.06
C GLY A 15 -3.53 -6.16 -3.57
N THR A 16 -2.84 -5.09 -3.22
CA THR A 16 -3.29 -3.71 -3.46
C THR A 16 -2.71 -3.04 -4.70
N ALA A 17 -1.97 -3.73 -5.56
CA ALA A 17 -1.41 -3.12 -6.76
C ALA A 17 -2.46 -2.40 -7.63
N PRO A 18 -3.66 -2.95 -7.86
CA PRO A 18 -4.70 -2.22 -8.60
C PRO A 18 -5.14 -0.91 -7.93
N LEU A 19 -5.06 -0.79 -6.60
CA LEU A 19 -5.36 0.45 -5.88
C LEU A 19 -4.34 1.57 -6.14
N GLY A 20 -3.19 1.26 -6.72
CA GLY A 20 -2.21 2.21 -7.22
C GLY A 20 -2.51 2.74 -8.63
N ASN A 21 -3.71 2.48 -9.16
CA ASN A 21 -4.09 2.82 -10.54
C ASN A 21 -3.22 2.08 -11.58
N MET A 22 -3.04 0.78 -11.37
CA MET A 22 -2.22 -0.08 -12.24
C MET A 22 -2.79 -0.20 -13.66
N PHE A 23 -4.10 -0.38 -13.78
CA PHE A 23 -4.74 -0.65 -15.06
C PHE A 23 -5.51 0.55 -15.62
N ARG A 24 -6.04 1.38 -14.74
CA ARG A 24 -6.81 2.57 -15.07
C ARG A 24 -6.82 3.54 -13.88
N ASP A 25 -7.23 4.74 -14.15
CA ASP A 25 -7.55 5.69 -13.08
C ASP A 25 -8.88 5.28 -12.42
N ILE A 26 -8.80 4.91 -11.13
CA ILE A 26 -9.99 4.56 -10.34
C ILE A 26 -10.27 5.65 -9.30
N PRO A 27 -11.54 6.03 -9.11
CA PRO A 27 -11.91 6.97 -8.05
C PRO A 27 -11.59 6.41 -6.66
N ASP A 28 -11.26 7.28 -5.71
CA ASP A 28 -10.99 6.87 -4.33
C ASP A 28 -12.14 6.10 -3.70
N GLN A 29 -13.37 6.50 -4.00
CA GLN A 29 -14.57 5.80 -3.53
C GLN A 29 -14.66 4.36 -4.03
N GLU A 30 -14.27 4.10 -5.27
CA GLU A 30 -14.22 2.73 -5.83
C GLU A 30 -13.12 1.90 -5.16
N ALA A 31 -11.95 2.52 -4.92
CA ALA A 31 -10.86 1.87 -4.21
C ALA A 31 -11.27 1.50 -2.78
N GLU A 32 -11.92 2.41 -2.06
CA GLU A 32 -12.45 2.17 -0.72
C GLU A 32 -13.49 1.04 -0.71
N ALA A 33 -14.46 1.07 -1.60
CA ALA A 33 -15.50 0.04 -1.71
C ALA A 33 -14.90 -1.35 -2.02
N THR A 34 -13.82 -1.41 -2.78
CA THR A 34 -13.13 -2.67 -3.09
C THR A 34 -12.46 -3.27 -1.86
N VAL A 35 -11.79 -2.46 -1.04
CA VAL A 35 -11.19 -2.91 0.22
C VAL A 35 -12.25 -3.30 1.23
N ASP A 36 -13.32 -2.51 1.32
CA ASP A 36 -14.48 -2.78 2.17
C ASP A 36 -15.12 -4.13 1.84
N ALA A 37 -15.36 -4.41 0.57
CA ALA A 37 -15.89 -5.70 0.14
C ALA A 37 -14.97 -6.87 0.54
N ALA A 38 -13.65 -6.72 0.41
CA ALA A 38 -12.70 -7.73 0.86
C ALA A 38 -12.77 -7.93 2.38
N TRP A 39 -12.87 -6.85 3.14
CA TRP A 39 -13.00 -6.88 4.61
C TRP A 39 -14.28 -7.58 5.05
N GLU A 40 -15.42 -7.22 4.48
CA GLU A 40 -16.73 -7.80 4.79
C GLU A 40 -16.80 -9.30 4.45
N HIS A 41 -16.02 -9.75 3.46
CA HIS A 41 -15.88 -11.17 3.13
C HIS A 41 -14.76 -11.91 3.91
N GLY A 42 -14.26 -11.30 4.97
CA GLY A 42 -13.37 -11.94 5.92
C GLY A 42 -11.87 -11.82 5.62
N THR A 43 -11.45 -11.08 4.61
CA THR A 43 -10.03 -10.82 4.37
C THR A 43 -9.45 -9.95 5.48
N ARG A 44 -8.34 -10.42 6.06
CA ARG A 44 -7.61 -9.70 7.14
C ARG A 44 -6.11 -9.60 6.87
N PHE A 45 -5.63 -10.16 5.77
CA PHE A 45 -4.25 -10.01 5.31
C PHE A 45 -4.21 -9.15 4.06
N PHE A 46 -3.45 -8.04 4.12
CA PHE A 46 -3.30 -7.07 3.05
C PHE A 46 -1.82 -6.91 2.68
N ASP A 47 -1.51 -7.00 1.39
CA ASP A 47 -0.17 -6.77 0.85
C ASP A 47 -0.14 -5.53 -0.04
N THR A 48 0.82 -4.65 0.22
CA THR A 48 1.02 -3.41 -0.51
C THR A 48 2.50 -3.16 -0.84
N ALA A 49 2.80 -2.08 -1.51
CA ALA A 49 4.17 -1.62 -1.76
C ALA A 49 4.24 -0.11 -2.02
N PRO A 50 5.36 0.54 -1.68
CA PRO A 50 5.59 1.96 -2.00
C PRO A 50 5.48 2.25 -3.49
N MET A 51 5.92 1.32 -4.35
CA MET A 51 5.86 1.48 -5.80
C MET A 51 4.43 1.55 -6.35
N TYR A 52 3.44 0.98 -5.69
CA TYR A 52 2.09 0.89 -6.25
C TYR A 52 1.44 2.27 -6.36
N GLY A 53 1.57 2.87 -7.56
CA GLY A 53 1.13 4.22 -7.85
C GLY A 53 1.91 5.30 -7.10
N ALA A 54 3.20 5.10 -6.85
CA ALA A 54 4.05 6.02 -6.07
C ALA A 54 3.43 6.35 -4.70
N GLY A 55 3.05 5.31 -3.95
CA GLY A 55 2.46 5.40 -2.62
C GLY A 55 0.94 5.51 -2.59
N LEU A 56 0.27 5.61 -3.74
CA LEU A 56 -1.20 5.76 -3.80
C LEU A 56 -1.93 4.59 -3.16
N ALA A 57 -1.50 3.34 -3.44
CA ALA A 57 -2.12 2.15 -2.86
C ALA A 57 -1.97 2.11 -1.33
N GLU A 58 -0.79 2.46 -0.80
CA GLU A 58 -0.55 2.54 0.64
C GLU A 58 -1.42 3.61 1.31
N ILE A 59 -1.58 4.77 0.68
CA ILE A 59 -2.44 5.86 1.18
C ILE A 59 -3.89 5.40 1.26
N ARG A 60 -4.42 4.80 0.19
CA ARG A 60 -5.80 4.32 0.12
C ARG A 60 -6.09 3.21 1.13
N LEU A 61 -5.21 2.20 1.16
CA LEU A 61 -5.33 1.09 2.11
C LEU A 61 -5.23 1.58 3.56
N GLY A 62 -4.25 2.42 3.86
CA GLY A 62 -4.07 2.92 5.21
C GLY A 62 -5.22 3.80 5.70
N LYS A 63 -5.80 4.62 4.82
CA LYS A 63 -7.01 5.41 5.13
C LYS A 63 -8.20 4.50 5.50
N TYR A 64 -8.37 3.39 4.80
CA TYR A 64 -9.40 2.41 5.11
C TYR A 64 -9.10 1.69 6.44
N LEU A 65 -7.91 1.13 6.59
CA LEU A 65 -7.53 0.33 7.76
C LEU A 65 -7.48 1.16 9.06
N ALA A 66 -7.28 2.47 8.96
CA ALA A 66 -7.32 3.36 10.12
C ALA A 66 -8.70 3.44 10.81
N GLN A 67 -9.75 2.92 10.17
CA GLN A 67 -11.10 2.83 10.73
C GLN A 67 -11.32 1.55 11.56
N HIS A 68 -10.34 0.64 11.56
CA HIS A 68 -10.37 -0.66 12.24
C HIS A 68 -9.27 -0.77 13.28
N ASP A 69 -9.46 -1.66 14.25
CA ASP A 69 -8.42 -1.92 15.25
C ASP A 69 -7.18 -2.54 14.61
N ARG A 70 -6.00 -2.10 15.06
CA ARG A 70 -4.72 -2.56 14.48
C ARG A 70 -4.52 -4.06 14.61
N ASP A 71 -5.04 -4.67 15.65
CA ASP A 71 -4.90 -6.09 15.93
C ASP A 71 -5.83 -6.98 15.08
N ASP A 72 -6.78 -6.38 14.39
CA ASP A 72 -7.74 -7.10 13.55
C ASP A 72 -7.21 -7.47 12.17
N HIS A 73 -6.03 -7.00 11.78
CA HIS A 73 -5.47 -7.26 10.46
C HIS A 73 -3.95 -7.39 10.42
N VAL A 74 -3.47 -8.08 9.41
CA VAL A 74 -2.05 -8.21 9.08
C VAL A 74 -1.76 -7.38 7.83
N LEU A 75 -0.72 -6.55 7.91
CA LEU A 75 -0.27 -5.71 6.82
C LEU A 75 1.16 -6.08 6.42
N SER A 76 1.35 -6.36 5.15
CA SER A 76 2.65 -6.57 4.52
C SER A 76 2.94 -5.43 3.55
N THR A 77 4.14 -4.88 3.61
CA THR A 77 4.65 -3.93 2.63
C THR A 77 6.10 -4.22 2.28
N LYS A 78 6.70 -3.41 1.44
CA LYS A 78 8.04 -3.63 0.89
C LYS A 78 8.95 -2.44 1.19
N VAL A 79 10.24 -2.70 1.19
CA VAL A 79 11.30 -1.69 1.36
C VAL A 79 12.20 -1.65 0.11
N GLY A 80 13.06 -0.62 0.01
CA GLY A 80 14.01 -0.48 -1.08
C GLY A 80 13.62 0.57 -2.12
N ARG A 81 12.41 1.10 -2.06
CA ARG A 81 11.96 2.25 -2.85
C ARG A 81 11.43 3.34 -1.92
N LEU A 82 11.97 4.54 -2.09
CA LEU A 82 11.53 5.73 -1.37
C LEU A 82 10.70 6.60 -2.30
N ILE A 83 9.54 7.02 -1.82
CA ILE A 83 8.69 7.99 -2.49
C ILE A 83 9.06 9.36 -1.92
N LEU A 84 9.58 10.23 -2.77
CA LEU A 84 9.96 11.58 -2.38
C LEU A 84 8.76 12.54 -2.54
N ASP A 85 8.79 13.64 -1.79
CA ASP A 85 7.76 14.68 -1.91
C ASP A 85 7.90 15.50 -3.22
N GLU A 86 9.04 15.35 -3.91
CA GLU A 86 9.29 15.96 -5.21
C GLU A 86 8.36 15.37 -6.27
N ILE A 87 7.77 16.26 -7.08
CA ILE A 87 7.00 15.88 -8.25
C ILE A 87 7.93 15.77 -9.44
N ASP A 88 7.98 14.62 -10.06
CA ASP A 88 8.69 14.39 -11.31
C ASP A 88 7.71 13.90 -12.37
N THR A 89 7.41 14.76 -13.33
CA THR A 89 6.48 14.44 -14.41
C THR A 89 7.15 13.70 -15.57
N ASP A 90 8.47 13.74 -15.66
CA ASP A 90 9.23 13.19 -16.78
C ASP A 90 9.66 11.74 -16.55
N GLU A 91 9.82 11.35 -15.29
CA GLU A 91 10.10 9.97 -14.88
C GLU A 91 8.92 9.36 -14.14
N ARG A 92 7.78 9.22 -14.75
CA ARG A 92 6.77 8.30 -14.24
C ARG A 92 7.32 6.89 -14.40
N ASP A 93 7.91 6.38 -13.34
CA ASP A 93 8.79 5.22 -13.29
C ASP A 93 8.10 3.87 -13.59
N SER A 94 6.93 3.86 -14.10
CA SER A 94 6.44 2.65 -14.74
C SER A 94 5.28 2.93 -15.67
N GLU A 95 5.38 2.46 -16.87
CA GLU A 95 4.23 2.30 -17.78
C GLU A 95 3.07 1.57 -17.11
N MET A 96 3.34 0.80 -16.06
CA MET A 96 2.40 -0.01 -15.30
C MET A 96 1.47 0.82 -14.40
N PHE A 97 1.94 1.95 -13.83
CA PHE A 97 1.16 2.81 -12.94
C PHE A 97 0.97 4.23 -13.49
N LYS A 98 0.61 4.33 -14.76
CA LYS A 98 0.47 5.61 -15.49
C LYS A 98 -0.43 6.64 -14.81
N PHE A 99 -1.42 6.17 -14.08
CA PHE A 99 -2.41 7.00 -13.38
C PHE A 99 -2.11 7.12 -11.88
N GLY A 100 -0.94 6.66 -11.43
CA GLY A 100 -0.48 6.84 -10.06
C GLY A 100 -0.08 8.29 -9.79
N ARG A 101 0.43 8.53 -8.57
CA ARG A 101 0.98 9.83 -8.19
C ARG A 101 2.25 10.12 -9.00
N ALA A 102 2.52 11.39 -9.23
CA ALA A 102 3.71 11.86 -9.95
C ALA A 102 4.92 12.12 -9.02
N ASN A 103 4.96 11.48 -7.86
CA ASN A 103 6.07 11.61 -6.94
C ASN A 103 7.28 10.83 -7.44
N ARG A 104 8.46 11.43 -7.30
CA ARG A 104 9.72 10.78 -7.65
C ARG A 104 9.98 9.56 -6.78
N VAL A 105 10.35 8.46 -7.40
CA VAL A 105 10.71 7.20 -6.74
C VAL A 105 12.20 6.98 -6.89
N VAL A 106 12.90 6.72 -5.78
CA VAL A 106 14.32 6.40 -5.77
C VAL A 106 14.59 5.06 -5.09
N TYR A 107 15.65 4.38 -5.52
CA TYR A 107 16.09 3.14 -4.91
C TYR A 107 17.05 3.41 -3.75
N ASP A 108 16.76 2.87 -2.59
CA ASP A 108 17.66 2.91 -1.43
C ASP A 108 17.48 1.63 -0.59
N TYR A 109 18.36 0.68 -0.82
CA TYR A 109 18.39 -0.62 -0.11
C TYR A 109 19.32 -0.60 1.12
N THR A 110 19.77 0.57 1.55
CA THR A 110 20.52 0.70 2.80
C THR A 110 19.61 0.55 4.02
N GLU A 111 20.19 0.28 5.18
CA GLU A 111 19.46 0.32 6.46
C GLU A 111 18.73 1.65 6.65
N LYS A 112 19.39 2.76 6.34
CA LYS A 112 18.80 4.10 6.41
C LYS A 112 17.62 4.26 5.46
N GLY A 113 17.70 3.72 4.24
CA GLY A 113 16.61 3.68 3.27
C GLY A 113 15.44 2.86 3.77
N ALA A 114 15.68 1.67 4.31
CA ALA A 114 14.65 0.82 4.89
C ALA A 114 13.91 1.50 6.05
N LEU A 115 14.65 2.18 6.93
CA LEU A 115 14.05 2.95 8.04
C LEU A 115 13.25 4.17 7.55
N LYS A 116 13.67 4.80 6.45
CA LYS A 116 12.95 5.92 5.85
C LYS A 116 11.67 5.48 5.13
N SER A 117 11.67 4.33 4.47
CA SER A 117 10.47 3.81 3.79
C SER A 117 9.34 3.46 4.78
N ASN A 118 9.70 3.08 5.99
CA ASN A 118 8.78 2.70 7.05
C ASN A 118 7.85 3.83 7.56
N PRO A 119 8.27 5.14 7.67
CA PRO A 119 7.38 6.21 8.13
C PRO A 119 6.22 6.55 7.21
N ILE A 120 6.29 6.22 5.92
CA ILE A 120 5.18 6.45 4.99
C ILE A 120 4.04 5.50 5.32
N CYS A 121 4.31 4.23 5.56
CA CYS A 121 3.37 3.29 6.16
C CYS A 121 2.88 3.75 7.54
N ARG A 122 3.77 4.26 8.39
CA ARG A 122 3.41 4.72 9.74
C ARG A 122 2.50 5.94 9.75
N ARG A 123 2.63 6.87 8.78
CA ARG A 123 1.77 8.06 8.72
C ARG A 123 0.34 7.76 8.35
N VAL A 124 0.10 6.63 7.71
CA VAL A 124 -1.21 6.28 7.14
C VAL A 124 -1.94 5.22 7.96
N SER A 125 -1.24 4.36 8.70
CA SER A 125 -1.86 3.21 9.38
C SER A 125 -1.32 2.84 10.76
N TRP A 126 -0.35 3.59 11.30
CA TRP A 126 0.29 3.20 12.54
C TRP A 126 0.12 4.30 13.60
N LYS A 127 -0.89 4.18 14.42
CA LYS A 127 -0.91 4.78 15.76
C LYS A 127 -0.44 3.77 16.78
#